data_e26163c377c41172117dacc705d0bad4
#
_entry.id   e26163c377c41172117dacc705d0bad4
#
_cell.length_a   1.000
_cell.length_b   1.000
_cell.length_c   1.000
_cell.angle_alpha   90.00
_cell.angle_beta   90.00
_cell.angle_gamma   90.00
#
_symmetry.space_group_name_H-M   'P 1'
#
loop_
_entity.id
_entity.type
_entity.pdbx_description
1 polymer ?
#
loop_
_entity_poly.entity_id
_entity_poly.type
_entity_poly.pdbx_seq_one_letter_code
_entity_poly.pdbx_strand_id
1 'polypeptide(L)'
;MAKKWTSFPHADPSFAYAGPRLKKAWARLHRGDCEPFPAEPATAEAWRLFHAGDFQQAVDAGRNAKNAGINVAVKAQCVYANYLETDAKNRLALFQEAAGWADERRAAAPRDANAHYLYAFALGRYGQGISVAKALAQGFGGKIRDALAKALELAPKHAEAAVAFGAYQSEVIDKVGGIVAGLTYGAKKESALKHFELAMKLFPESPIVHIEYANGLILLFGKARLDDATRLYEQAAAKKPADAMERLDVEHARSELE
;
A
#
# COMPACT_ATOMS: atom_id res chain seq x y z
N MET A 1 11.54 -26.91 -2.04
CA MET A 1 10.86 -26.22 -3.15
C MET A 1 10.09 -25.05 -2.53
N ALA A 2 10.23 -23.82 -3.08
CA ALA A 2 9.44 -22.70 -2.61
C ALA A 2 7.94 -22.99 -2.85
N LYS A 3 7.09 -22.64 -1.87
CA LYS A 3 5.63 -22.82 -1.99
C LYS A 3 5.14 -22.01 -3.19
N LYS A 4 4.39 -22.64 -4.09
CA LYS A 4 3.74 -21.94 -5.21
C LYS A 4 2.66 -21.01 -4.65
N TRP A 5 2.66 -19.74 -5.05
CA TRP A 5 1.67 -18.78 -4.63
C TRP A 5 0.28 -19.08 -5.22
N THR A 6 -0.75 -18.69 -4.49
CA THR A 6 -2.13 -18.71 -4.99
C THR A 6 -2.25 -17.80 -6.20
N SER A 7 -2.85 -18.29 -7.28
CA SER A 7 -3.08 -17.47 -8.47
C SER A 7 -4.13 -16.38 -8.20
N PHE A 8 -3.99 -15.24 -8.90
CA PHE A 8 -4.98 -14.16 -8.86
C PHE A 8 -6.36 -14.68 -9.33
N PRO A 9 -7.41 -14.56 -8.49
CA PRO A 9 -8.70 -15.22 -8.75
C PRO A 9 -9.62 -14.47 -9.72
N HIS A 10 -9.30 -13.22 -10.09
CA HIS A 10 -10.16 -12.35 -10.90
C HIS A 10 -9.49 -11.97 -12.22
N ALA A 11 -8.92 -12.98 -12.93
CA ALA A 11 -8.23 -12.75 -14.19
C ALA A 11 -9.10 -11.98 -15.19
N ASP A 12 -8.55 -10.89 -15.74
CA ASP A 12 -9.20 -10.05 -16.74
C ASP A 12 -8.20 -9.74 -17.87
N PRO A 13 -8.50 -10.09 -19.13
CA PRO A 13 -7.63 -9.79 -20.26
C PRO A 13 -7.31 -8.30 -20.43
N SER A 14 -8.17 -7.39 -19.92
CA SER A 14 -7.91 -5.95 -19.96
C SER A 14 -6.69 -5.53 -19.14
N PHE A 15 -6.31 -6.29 -18.10
CA PHE A 15 -5.16 -6.04 -17.24
C PHE A 15 -3.82 -6.52 -17.83
N ALA A 16 -3.82 -7.18 -18.99
CA ALA A 16 -2.59 -7.71 -19.58
C ALA A 16 -1.56 -6.64 -19.99
N TYR A 17 -2.02 -5.45 -20.37
CA TYR A 17 -1.18 -4.29 -20.76
C TYR A 17 -0.02 -4.62 -21.71
N ALA A 18 -0.23 -5.54 -22.66
CA ALA A 18 0.79 -5.99 -23.58
C ALA A 18 1.35 -4.86 -24.48
N GLY A 19 2.66 -4.89 -24.74
CA GLY A 19 3.36 -3.98 -25.64
C GLY A 19 3.20 -2.51 -25.25
N PRO A 20 2.85 -1.62 -26.20
CA PRO A 20 2.78 -0.17 -25.95
C PRO A 20 1.61 0.23 -25.02
N ARG A 21 0.67 -0.68 -24.71
CA ARG A 21 -0.47 -0.40 -23.85
C ARG A 21 -0.04 -0.05 -22.42
N LEU A 22 1.01 -0.72 -21.88
CA LEU A 22 1.53 -0.42 -20.54
C LEU A 22 1.95 1.06 -20.44
N LYS A 23 2.78 1.54 -21.36
CA LYS A 23 3.24 2.94 -21.34
C LYS A 23 2.10 3.94 -21.49
N LYS A 24 1.09 3.64 -22.31
CA LYS A 24 -0.09 4.50 -22.49
C LYS A 24 -0.95 4.58 -21.22
N ALA A 25 -1.06 3.48 -20.48
CA ALA A 25 -1.85 3.41 -19.25
C ALA A 25 -1.08 3.90 -18.00
N TRP A 26 0.24 4.08 -18.09
CA TRP A 26 1.14 4.30 -16.95
C TRP A 26 0.69 5.40 -15.99
N ALA A 27 0.35 6.57 -16.54
CA ALA A 27 -0.09 7.71 -15.72
C ALA A 27 -1.38 7.42 -14.91
N ARG A 28 -2.25 6.51 -15.41
CA ARG A 28 -3.44 6.07 -14.66
C ARG A 28 -3.08 5.01 -13.63
N LEU A 29 -2.26 4.03 -14.00
CA LEU A 29 -1.85 2.91 -13.15
C LEU A 29 -1.02 3.37 -11.96
N HIS A 30 -0.17 4.38 -12.16
CA HIS A 30 0.75 4.95 -11.17
C HIS A 30 0.34 6.35 -10.69
N ARG A 31 -0.94 6.70 -10.82
CA ARG A 31 -1.44 7.97 -10.29
C ARG A 31 -1.31 8.04 -8.77
N GLY A 32 -1.46 6.91 -8.10
CA GLY A 32 -1.42 6.79 -6.64
C GLY A 32 -0.03 6.88 -6.05
N ASP A 33 0.95 6.24 -6.68
CA ASP A 33 2.32 6.09 -6.18
C ASP A 33 3.36 6.93 -6.92
N CYS A 34 2.96 7.64 -7.97
CA CYS A 34 3.86 8.50 -8.75
C CYS A 34 5.10 7.75 -9.31
N GLU A 35 5.04 6.41 -9.50
CA GLU A 35 6.16 5.63 -10.01
C GLU A 35 6.51 6.09 -11.43
N PRO A 36 7.77 6.44 -11.73
CA PRO A 36 8.16 6.83 -13.08
C PRO A 36 8.16 5.61 -14.01
N PHE A 37 7.85 5.84 -15.31
CA PHE A 37 7.96 4.75 -16.28
C PHE A 37 9.41 4.25 -16.34
N PRO A 38 9.65 2.93 -16.12
CA PRO A 38 11.01 2.40 -16.05
C PRO A 38 11.76 2.49 -17.38
N ALA A 39 13.05 2.80 -17.29
CA ALA A 39 13.93 2.84 -18.45
C ALA A 39 14.28 1.44 -18.94
N GLU A 40 14.41 0.47 -18.03
CA GLU A 40 14.80 -0.89 -18.34
C GLU A 40 13.57 -1.75 -18.73
N PRO A 41 13.61 -2.44 -19.89
CA PRO A 41 12.52 -3.32 -20.33
C PRO A 41 12.16 -4.42 -19.32
N ALA A 42 13.15 -4.96 -18.61
CA ALA A 42 12.92 -5.99 -17.60
C ALA A 42 12.08 -5.48 -16.42
N THR A 43 12.32 -4.25 -15.97
CA THR A 43 11.51 -3.60 -14.93
C THR A 43 10.11 -3.28 -15.43
N ALA A 44 9.96 -2.84 -16.68
CA ALA A 44 8.66 -2.62 -17.29
C ALA A 44 7.85 -3.92 -17.38
N GLU A 45 8.48 -5.04 -17.72
CA GLU A 45 7.83 -6.35 -17.73
C GLU A 45 7.41 -6.80 -16.33
N ALA A 46 8.23 -6.56 -15.29
CA ALA A 46 7.86 -6.86 -13.91
C ALA A 46 6.59 -6.08 -13.48
N TRP A 47 6.48 -4.81 -13.84
CA TRP A 47 5.27 -4.02 -13.61
C TRP A 47 4.07 -4.51 -14.42
N ARG A 48 4.27 -4.92 -15.68
CA ARG A 48 3.21 -5.52 -16.49
C ARG A 48 2.64 -6.77 -15.82
N LEU A 49 3.49 -7.66 -15.31
CA LEU A 49 3.10 -8.86 -14.57
C LEU A 49 2.33 -8.49 -13.29
N PHE A 50 2.79 -7.47 -12.56
CA PHE A 50 2.09 -6.96 -11.38
C PHE A 50 0.66 -6.51 -11.72
N HIS A 51 0.48 -5.66 -12.73
CA HIS A 51 -0.85 -5.18 -13.12
C HIS A 51 -1.77 -6.28 -13.65
N ALA A 52 -1.20 -7.35 -14.21
CA ALA A 52 -1.95 -8.52 -14.65
C ALA A 52 -2.38 -9.45 -13.52
N GLY A 53 -1.80 -9.30 -12.30
CA GLY A 53 -2.05 -10.18 -11.16
C GLY A 53 -1.10 -11.38 -11.07
N ASP A 54 -0.08 -11.43 -11.93
CA ASP A 54 0.96 -12.46 -11.90
C ASP A 54 2.01 -12.14 -10.82
N PHE A 55 1.56 -11.96 -9.56
CA PHE A 55 2.37 -11.39 -8.48
C PHE A 55 3.67 -12.14 -8.19
N GLN A 56 3.66 -13.49 -8.21
CA GLN A 56 4.89 -14.26 -8.00
C GLN A 56 5.91 -13.98 -9.11
N GLN A 57 5.46 -13.99 -10.37
CA GLN A 57 6.34 -13.69 -11.51
C GLN A 57 6.82 -12.22 -11.48
N ALA A 58 5.97 -11.29 -11.03
CA ALA A 58 6.36 -9.89 -10.86
C ALA A 58 7.47 -9.72 -9.81
N VAL A 59 7.40 -10.46 -8.69
CA VAL A 59 8.48 -10.49 -7.68
C VAL A 59 9.76 -11.05 -8.29
N ASP A 60 9.69 -12.20 -8.94
CA ASP A 60 10.87 -12.86 -9.53
C ASP A 60 11.53 -11.96 -10.59
N ALA A 61 10.74 -11.37 -11.49
CA ALA A 61 11.23 -10.45 -12.52
C ALA A 61 11.82 -9.17 -11.92
N GLY A 62 11.15 -8.58 -10.93
CA GLY A 62 11.62 -7.39 -10.23
C GLY A 62 12.94 -7.62 -9.49
N ARG A 63 13.06 -8.73 -8.79
CA ARG A 63 14.31 -9.13 -8.10
C ARG A 63 15.45 -9.38 -9.10
N ASN A 64 15.17 -10.01 -10.22
CA ASN A 64 16.16 -10.24 -11.28
C ASN A 64 16.62 -8.93 -11.96
N ALA A 65 15.75 -7.92 -12.05
CA ALA A 65 16.10 -6.58 -12.53
C ALA A 65 16.90 -5.76 -11.51
N LYS A 66 17.22 -6.32 -10.33
CA LYS A 66 18.04 -5.72 -9.27
C LYS A 66 17.45 -4.38 -8.80
N ASN A 67 18.31 -3.40 -8.55
CA ASN A 67 17.92 -2.12 -7.96
C ASN A 67 16.71 -1.45 -8.66
N ALA A 68 16.64 -1.49 -9.98
CA ALA A 68 15.54 -0.88 -10.74
C ALA A 68 14.19 -1.58 -10.54
N GLY A 69 14.21 -2.88 -10.23
CA GLY A 69 13.00 -3.69 -10.05
C GLY A 69 12.54 -3.90 -8.61
N ILE A 70 13.27 -3.39 -7.62
CA ILE A 70 12.94 -3.66 -6.20
C ILE A 70 11.57 -3.08 -5.81
N ASN A 71 11.20 -1.89 -6.28
CA ASN A 71 9.90 -1.30 -5.95
C ASN A 71 8.74 -2.21 -6.40
N VAL A 72 8.77 -2.72 -7.62
CA VAL A 72 7.71 -3.64 -8.09
C VAL A 72 7.74 -4.97 -7.34
N ALA A 73 8.91 -5.52 -7.01
CA ALA A 73 9.02 -6.76 -6.25
C ALA A 73 8.39 -6.60 -4.84
N VAL A 74 8.71 -5.51 -4.14
CA VAL A 74 8.13 -5.20 -2.82
C VAL A 74 6.62 -5.00 -2.92
N LYS A 75 6.14 -4.19 -3.88
CA LYS A 75 4.71 -3.93 -4.04
C LYS A 75 3.94 -5.21 -4.35
N ALA A 76 4.44 -6.04 -5.27
CA ALA A 76 3.81 -7.31 -5.64
C ALA A 76 3.75 -8.29 -4.44
N GLN A 77 4.84 -8.43 -3.70
CA GLN A 77 4.87 -9.30 -2.52
C GLN A 77 3.92 -8.82 -1.43
N CYS A 78 3.87 -7.50 -1.17
CA CYS A 78 2.95 -6.94 -0.19
C CYS A 78 1.48 -7.11 -0.59
N VAL A 79 1.12 -6.88 -1.86
CA VAL A 79 -0.24 -7.09 -2.35
C VAL A 79 -0.64 -8.55 -2.26
N TYR A 80 0.22 -9.47 -2.70
CA TYR A 80 -0.03 -10.91 -2.53
C TYR A 80 -0.22 -11.29 -1.05
N ALA A 81 0.68 -10.87 -0.19
CA ALA A 81 0.61 -11.19 1.24
C ALA A 81 -0.65 -10.62 1.91
N ASN A 82 -1.11 -9.43 1.47
CA ASN A 82 -2.28 -8.77 2.04
C ASN A 82 -3.60 -9.46 1.66
N TYR A 83 -3.72 -9.91 0.40
CA TYR A 83 -5.00 -10.35 -0.16
C TYR A 83 -5.10 -11.85 -0.42
N LEU A 84 -4.00 -12.53 -0.71
CA LEU A 84 -4.02 -13.89 -1.24
C LEU A 84 -3.31 -14.94 -0.36
N GLU A 85 -2.40 -14.53 0.51
CA GLU A 85 -1.77 -15.48 1.45
C GLU A 85 -2.65 -15.68 2.69
N THR A 86 -3.15 -16.88 2.84
CA THR A 86 -4.06 -17.26 3.95
C THR A 86 -3.32 -17.72 5.19
N ASP A 87 -2.09 -18.24 5.07
CA ASP A 87 -1.30 -18.64 6.21
C ASP A 87 -0.67 -17.45 6.92
N ALA A 88 -1.05 -17.18 8.16
CA ALA A 88 -0.62 -16.00 8.91
C ALA A 88 0.90 -15.94 9.12
N LYS A 89 1.58 -17.09 9.30
CA LYS A 89 3.04 -17.12 9.47
C LYS A 89 3.76 -16.79 8.17
N ASN A 90 3.30 -17.35 7.05
CA ASN A 90 3.85 -17.04 5.74
C ASN A 90 3.62 -15.57 5.38
N ARG A 91 2.42 -15.04 5.63
CA ARG A 91 2.08 -13.65 5.41
C ARG A 91 3.03 -12.70 6.15
N LEU A 92 3.30 -12.98 7.44
CA LEU A 92 4.27 -12.20 8.22
C LEU A 92 5.68 -12.29 7.65
N ALA A 93 6.13 -13.46 7.25
CA ALA A 93 7.45 -13.65 6.66
C ALA A 93 7.59 -12.85 5.36
N LEU A 94 6.56 -12.85 4.49
CA LEU A 94 6.55 -12.09 3.25
C LEU A 94 6.63 -10.58 3.50
N PHE A 95 5.88 -10.03 4.46
CA PHE A 95 5.98 -8.61 4.81
C PHE A 95 7.34 -8.24 5.39
N GLN A 96 7.91 -9.09 6.25
CA GLN A 96 9.23 -8.86 6.84
C GLN A 96 10.33 -8.85 5.76
N GLU A 97 10.27 -9.80 4.83
CA GLU A 97 11.20 -9.89 3.70
C GLU A 97 11.08 -8.66 2.78
N ALA A 98 9.84 -8.27 2.41
CA ALA A 98 9.57 -7.10 1.61
C ALA A 98 10.06 -5.81 2.29
N ALA A 99 9.90 -5.67 3.60
CA ALA A 99 10.44 -4.54 4.37
C ALA A 99 11.97 -4.50 4.31
N GLY A 100 12.65 -5.65 4.36
CA GLY A 100 14.11 -5.73 4.19
C GLY A 100 14.57 -5.22 2.82
N TRP A 101 13.93 -5.68 1.75
CA TRP A 101 14.25 -5.22 0.38
C TRP A 101 14.01 -3.70 0.20
N ALA A 102 12.90 -3.20 0.74
CA ALA A 102 12.61 -1.77 0.67
C ALA A 102 13.59 -0.93 1.51
N ASP A 103 14.07 -1.45 2.65
CA ASP A 103 15.08 -0.80 3.47
C ASP A 103 16.43 -0.69 2.74
N GLU A 104 16.87 -1.77 2.12
CA GLU A 104 18.06 -1.78 1.26
C GLU A 104 17.91 -0.81 0.08
N ARG A 105 16.74 -0.79 -0.57
CA ARG A 105 16.45 0.10 -1.71
C ARG A 105 16.51 1.56 -1.31
N ARG A 106 15.85 1.96 -0.21
CA ARG A 106 15.86 3.37 0.24
C ARG A 106 17.24 3.83 0.71
N ALA A 107 18.09 2.91 1.23
CA ALA A 107 19.47 3.21 1.55
C ALA A 107 20.31 3.44 0.27
N ALA A 108 20.11 2.63 -0.77
CA ALA A 108 20.80 2.75 -2.06
C ALA A 108 20.28 3.93 -2.91
N ALA A 109 19.00 4.31 -2.75
CA ALA A 109 18.36 5.37 -3.50
C ALA A 109 17.55 6.30 -2.56
N PRO A 110 18.18 7.12 -1.75
CA PRO A 110 17.53 7.91 -0.70
C PRO A 110 16.57 9.00 -1.22
N ARG A 111 16.56 9.25 -2.52
CA ARG A 111 15.61 10.16 -3.19
C ARG A 111 14.47 9.45 -3.91
N ASP A 112 14.36 8.13 -3.79
CA ASP A 112 13.26 7.34 -4.33
C ASP A 112 12.08 7.36 -3.35
N ALA A 113 11.03 8.13 -3.68
CA ALA A 113 9.86 8.27 -2.82
C ALA A 113 9.14 6.94 -2.58
N ASN A 114 9.07 6.08 -3.62
CA ASN A 114 8.43 4.77 -3.52
C ASN A 114 9.21 3.80 -2.63
N ALA A 115 10.54 3.86 -2.60
CA ALA A 115 11.32 3.04 -1.68
C ALA A 115 10.99 3.36 -0.20
N HIS A 116 10.80 4.64 0.14
CA HIS A 116 10.38 5.06 1.47
C HIS A 116 8.93 4.66 1.77
N TYR A 117 8.01 4.89 0.83
CA TYR A 117 6.61 4.48 0.98
C TYR A 117 6.47 2.97 1.15
N LEU A 118 7.09 2.17 0.29
CA LEU A 118 7.01 0.71 0.30
C LEU A 118 7.65 0.10 1.56
N TYR A 119 8.72 0.70 2.08
CA TYR A 119 9.25 0.33 3.39
C TYR A 119 8.22 0.53 4.50
N ALA A 120 7.58 1.70 4.54
CA ALA A 120 6.55 1.98 5.53
C ALA A 120 5.33 1.05 5.37
N PHE A 121 4.91 0.77 4.14
CA PHE A 121 3.80 -0.15 3.84
C PHE A 121 4.10 -1.57 4.34
N ALA A 122 5.23 -2.14 3.94
CA ALA A 122 5.61 -3.50 4.35
C ALA A 122 5.79 -3.63 5.87
N LEU A 123 6.50 -2.65 6.50
CA LEU A 123 6.72 -2.64 7.94
C LEU A 123 5.42 -2.41 8.73
N GLY A 124 4.52 -1.59 8.21
CA GLY A 124 3.20 -1.35 8.79
C GLY A 124 2.35 -2.60 8.80
N ARG A 125 2.23 -3.30 7.66
CA ARG A 125 1.49 -4.57 7.56
C ARG A 125 2.11 -5.67 8.43
N TYR A 126 3.44 -5.76 8.49
CA TYR A 126 4.12 -6.65 9.42
C TYR A 126 3.76 -6.31 10.87
N GLY A 127 3.80 -5.03 11.22
CA GLY A 127 3.46 -4.52 12.56
C GLY A 127 2.02 -4.84 12.98
N GLN A 128 1.06 -4.68 12.08
CA GLN A 128 -0.35 -5.07 12.30
C GLN A 128 -0.46 -6.57 12.60
N GLY A 129 0.26 -7.40 11.86
CA GLY A 129 0.22 -8.85 12.01
C GLY A 129 0.85 -9.39 13.30
N ILE A 130 1.85 -8.69 13.88
CA ILE A 130 2.43 -9.04 15.20
C ILE A 130 1.74 -8.34 16.37
N SER A 131 0.81 -7.51 16.15
CA SER A 131 0.09 -6.51 16.94
C SER A 131 0.74 -5.13 16.94
N VAL A 132 -0.09 -4.10 16.78
CA VAL A 132 0.36 -2.70 16.73
C VAL A 132 1.12 -2.30 18.02
N ALA A 133 0.63 -2.73 19.19
CA ALA A 133 1.30 -2.44 20.47
C ALA A 133 2.73 -3.01 20.52
N LYS A 134 2.93 -4.25 20.05
CA LYS A 134 4.25 -4.88 19.95
C LYS A 134 5.15 -4.16 18.94
N ALA A 135 4.60 -3.77 17.79
CA ALA A 135 5.32 -3.01 16.77
C ALA A 135 5.81 -1.65 17.29
N LEU A 136 4.96 -0.93 18.05
CA LEU A 136 5.32 0.33 18.69
C LEU A 136 6.43 0.14 19.72
N ALA A 137 6.37 -0.92 20.55
CA ALA A 137 7.42 -1.24 21.51
C ALA A 137 8.76 -1.58 20.84
N GLN A 138 8.76 -2.09 19.62
CA GLN A 138 9.94 -2.34 18.78
C GLN A 138 10.43 -1.10 17.98
N GLY A 139 9.83 0.06 18.21
CA GLY A 139 10.21 1.33 17.57
C GLY A 139 9.75 1.47 16.12
N PHE A 140 8.84 0.61 15.63
CA PHE A 140 8.35 0.69 14.25
C PHE A 140 7.56 1.97 14.00
N GLY A 141 6.87 2.50 14.99
CA GLY A 141 6.10 3.73 14.86
C GLY A 141 6.95 4.90 14.34
N GLY A 142 8.12 5.15 14.93
CA GLY A 142 9.04 6.18 14.44
C GLY A 142 9.55 5.91 13.02
N LYS A 143 9.94 4.66 12.73
CA LYS A 143 10.43 4.26 11.40
C LYS A 143 9.39 4.46 10.30
N ILE A 144 8.13 4.07 10.55
CA ILE A 144 7.03 4.23 9.60
C ILE A 144 6.72 5.71 9.39
N ARG A 145 6.59 6.49 10.47
CA ARG A 145 6.37 7.95 10.40
C ARG A 145 7.42 8.63 9.53
N ASP A 146 8.70 8.40 9.82
CA ASP A 146 9.80 9.08 9.16
C ASP A 146 9.89 8.69 7.67
N ALA A 147 9.61 7.43 7.35
CA ALA A 147 9.58 6.97 5.97
C ALA A 147 8.40 7.58 5.19
N LEU A 148 7.19 7.64 5.74
CA LEU A 148 6.03 8.28 5.09
C LEU A 148 6.22 9.78 4.92
N ALA A 149 6.77 10.46 5.95
CA ALA A 149 7.11 11.87 5.85
C ALA A 149 8.13 12.12 4.73
N LYS A 150 9.16 11.26 4.62
CA LYS A 150 10.15 11.38 3.54
C LYS A 150 9.56 11.10 2.16
N ALA A 151 8.68 10.12 2.04
CA ALA A 151 7.98 9.86 0.77
C ALA A 151 7.18 11.08 0.31
N LEU A 152 6.43 11.72 1.20
CA LEU A 152 5.64 12.92 0.87
C LEU A 152 6.50 14.17 0.65
N GLU A 153 7.65 14.30 1.34
CA GLU A 153 8.63 15.36 1.06
C GLU A 153 9.17 15.26 -0.38
N LEU A 154 9.51 14.04 -0.81
CA LEU A 154 10.06 13.78 -2.15
C LEU A 154 9.00 13.82 -3.24
N ALA A 155 7.78 13.36 -2.95
CA ALA A 155 6.65 13.30 -3.87
C ALA A 155 5.36 13.80 -3.19
N PRO A 156 5.10 15.12 -3.14
CA PRO A 156 3.92 15.68 -2.47
C PRO A 156 2.56 15.25 -3.07
N LYS A 157 2.57 14.67 -4.28
CA LYS A 157 1.39 14.15 -4.97
C LYS A 157 1.21 12.63 -4.81
N HIS A 158 1.96 11.99 -3.94
CA HIS A 158 1.90 10.56 -3.71
C HIS A 158 0.68 10.19 -2.84
N ALA A 159 -0.44 9.86 -3.48
CA ALA A 159 -1.71 9.59 -2.80
C ALA A 159 -1.64 8.36 -1.88
N GLU A 160 -0.93 7.29 -2.29
CA GLU A 160 -0.77 6.08 -1.48
C GLU A 160 0.06 6.36 -0.19
N ALA A 161 1.10 7.20 -0.26
CA ALA A 161 1.83 7.61 0.94
C ALA A 161 0.98 8.51 1.86
N ALA A 162 0.16 9.40 1.27
CA ALA A 162 -0.74 10.24 2.05
C ALA A 162 -1.78 9.38 2.80
N VAL A 163 -2.48 8.46 2.12
CA VAL A 163 -3.47 7.61 2.77
C VAL A 163 -2.83 6.69 3.82
N ALA A 164 -1.64 6.12 3.55
CA ALA A 164 -0.90 5.32 4.52
C ALA A 164 -0.49 6.13 5.76
N PHE A 165 -0.19 7.42 5.60
CA PHE A 165 0.14 8.28 6.74
C PHE A 165 -1.10 8.59 7.60
N GLY A 166 -2.26 8.79 6.97
CA GLY A 166 -3.53 8.91 7.68
C GLY A 166 -3.86 7.63 8.46
N ALA A 167 -3.74 6.46 7.83
CA ALA A 167 -3.95 5.15 8.46
C ALA A 167 -3.00 4.93 9.65
N TYR A 168 -1.70 5.16 9.46
CA TYR A 168 -0.70 5.08 10.54
C TYR A 168 -1.09 5.93 11.75
N GLN A 169 -1.45 7.20 11.54
CA GLN A 169 -1.83 8.10 12.64
C GLN A 169 -3.09 7.61 13.35
N SER A 170 -4.07 7.12 12.60
CA SER A 170 -5.33 6.60 13.16
C SER A 170 -5.09 5.37 14.03
N GLU A 171 -4.25 4.43 13.58
CA GLU A 171 -3.89 3.23 14.34
C GLU A 171 -3.11 3.54 15.61
N VAL A 172 -2.14 4.46 15.54
CA VAL A 172 -1.38 4.86 16.73
C VAL A 172 -2.30 5.51 17.75
N ILE A 173 -3.21 6.40 17.33
CA ILE A 173 -4.18 7.06 18.23
C ILE A 173 -5.11 6.03 18.86
N ASP A 174 -5.61 5.06 18.11
CA ASP A 174 -6.47 3.99 18.63
C ASP A 174 -5.75 3.15 19.70
N LYS A 175 -4.47 2.84 19.49
CA LYS A 175 -3.72 1.92 20.37
C LYS A 175 -3.18 2.56 21.64
N VAL A 176 -2.73 3.81 21.60
CA VAL A 176 -2.05 4.45 22.74
C VAL A 176 -2.81 5.67 23.27
N GLY A 177 -3.93 6.04 22.66
CA GLY A 177 -4.69 7.23 22.98
C GLY A 177 -4.06 8.52 22.43
N GLY A 178 -4.89 9.56 22.23
CA GLY A 178 -4.49 10.78 21.51
C GLY A 178 -3.34 11.55 22.18
N ILE A 179 -3.26 11.57 23.51
CA ILE A 179 -2.20 12.29 24.25
C ILE A 179 -0.83 11.65 23.99
N VAL A 180 -0.71 10.34 24.22
CA VAL A 180 0.54 9.61 24.01
C VAL A 180 0.91 9.59 22.52
N ALA A 181 -0.06 9.37 21.64
CA ALA A 181 0.12 9.44 20.20
C ALA A 181 0.72 10.77 19.73
N GLY A 182 0.18 11.88 20.25
CA GLY A 182 0.65 13.23 19.93
C GLY A 182 2.08 13.51 20.42
N LEU A 183 2.35 13.19 21.70
CA LEU A 183 3.66 13.48 22.32
C LEU A 183 4.79 12.59 21.77
N THR A 184 4.53 11.30 21.57
CA THR A 184 5.57 10.32 21.23
C THR A 184 5.74 10.15 19.73
N TYR A 185 4.61 10.15 18.97
CA TYR A 185 4.62 9.80 17.55
C TYR A 185 4.21 10.95 16.64
N GLY A 186 3.81 12.11 17.21
CA GLY A 186 3.32 13.25 16.43
C GLY A 186 1.97 13.00 15.74
N ALA A 187 1.25 11.93 16.14
CA ALA A 187 -0.02 11.54 15.54
C ALA A 187 -1.18 12.34 16.14
N LYS A 188 -1.96 13.00 15.28
CA LYS A 188 -3.12 13.83 15.68
C LYS A 188 -4.31 13.54 14.76
N LYS A 189 -5.53 13.56 15.30
CA LYS A 189 -6.77 13.30 14.53
C LYS A 189 -6.90 14.23 13.32
N GLU A 190 -6.66 15.51 13.52
CA GLU A 190 -6.75 16.53 12.47
C GLU A 190 -5.70 16.31 11.36
N SER A 191 -4.52 15.82 11.74
CA SER A 191 -3.46 15.49 10.77
C SER A 191 -3.81 14.23 9.97
N ALA A 192 -4.37 13.20 10.61
CA ALA A 192 -4.84 12.00 9.93
C ALA A 192 -5.92 12.34 8.90
N LEU A 193 -6.93 13.14 9.29
CA LEU A 193 -7.98 13.58 8.36
C LEU A 193 -7.42 14.36 7.16
N LYS A 194 -6.49 15.29 7.38
CA LYS A 194 -5.85 16.03 6.29
C LYS A 194 -5.13 15.14 5.30
N HIS A 195 -4.48 14.05 5.77
CA HIS A 195 -3.81 13.09 4.89
C HIS A 195 -4.82 12.28 4.08
N PHE A 196 -5.93 11.84 4.67
CA PHE A 196 -7.00 11.16 3.95
C PHE A 196 -7.64 12.08 2.90
N GLU A 197 -7.98 13.33 3.27
CA GLU A 197 -8.54 14.31 2.35
C GLU A 197 -7.58 14.65 1.20
N LEU A 198 -6.28 14.74 1.49
CA LEU A 198 -5.25 14.91 0.45
C LEU A 198 -5.25 13.72 -0.52
N ALA A 199 -5.24 12.49 -0.02
CA ALA A 199 -5.27 11.30 -0.85
C ALA A 199 -6.52 11.23 -1.73
N MET A 200 -7.69 11.52 -1.17
CA MET A 200 -8.97 11.62 -1.89
C MET A 200 -8.93 12.66 -3.00
N LYS A 201 -8.31 13.82 -2.74
CA LYS A 201 -8.14 14.88 -3.75
C LYS A 201 -7.19 14.47 -4.88
N LEU A 202 -6.10 13.76 -4.55
CA LEU A 202 -5.09 13.34 -5.51
C LEU A 202 -5.57 12.18 -6.39
N PHE A 203 -6.28 11.21 -5.80
CA PHE A 203 -6.71 10.02 -6.51
C PHE A 203 -8.12 9.55 -6.07
N PRO A 204 -9.19 10.30 -6.43
CA PRO A 204 -10.57 9.99 -6.03
C PRO A 204 -11.11 8.70 -6.65
N GLU A 205 -10.48 8.15 -7.68
CA GLU A 205 -10.87 6.88 -8.30
C GLU A 205 -10.27 5.66 -7.60
N SER A 206 -9.31 5.82 -6.69
CA SER A 206 -8.61 4.72 -6.02
C SER A 206 -9.49 4.03 -4.98
N PRO A 207 -9.77 2.71 -5.09
CA PRO A 207 -10.57 2.00 -4.09
C PRO A 207 -9.88 2.00 -2.72
N ILE A 208 -8.56 1.76 -2.66
CA ILE A 208 -7.82 1.66 -1.39
C ILE A 208 -7.83 2.99 -0.61
N VAL A 209 -7.86 4.14 -1.30
CA VAL A 209 -7.95 5.45 -0.63
C VAL A 209 -9.28 5.57 0.14
N HIS A 210 -10.37 5.10 -0.43
CA HIS A 210 -11.68 5.09 0.24
C HIS A 210 -11.71 4.11 1.41
N ILE A 211 -11.19 2.89 1.22
CA ILE A 211 -11.14 1.83 2.25
C ILE A 211 -10.33 2.31 3.46
N GLU A 212 -9.11 2.79 3.25
CA GLU A 212 -8.25 3.23 4.36
C GLU A 212 -8.81 4.48 5.06
N TYR A 213 -9.50 5.37 4.33
CA TYR A 213 -10.18 6.50 4.95
C TYR A 213 -11.36 6.03 5.80
N ALA A 214 -12.16 5.08 5.32
CA ALA A 214 -13.25 4.48 6.08
C ALA A 214 -12.73 3.85 7.39
N ASN A 215 -11.67 3.03 7.30
CA ASN A 215 -11.01 2.43 8.46
C ASN A 215 -10.51 3.49 9.44
N GLY A 216 -9.87 4.55 8.92
CA GLY A 216 -9.39 5.66 9.72
C GLY A 216 -10.51 6.37 10.48
N LEU A 217 -11.68 6.58 9.87
CA LEU A 217 -12.84 7.16 10.55
C LEU A 217 -13.33 6.28 11.71
N ILE A 218 -13.39 4.97 11.52
CA ILE A 218 -13.78 4.03 12.59
C ILE A 218 -12.77 4.05 13.73
N LEU A 219 -11.47 4.00 13.45
CA LEU A 219 -10.43 4.04 14.47
C LEU A 219 -10.43 5.36 15.27
N LEU A 220 -10.69 6.49 14.62
CA LEU A 220 -10.63 7.81 15.24
C LEU A 220 -11.92 8.19 15.99
N PHE A 221 -13.08 7.74 15.54
CA PHE A 221 -14.39 8.23 15.98
C PHE A 221 -15.40 7.13 16.35
N GLY A 222 -15.07 5.85 16.08
CA GLY A 222 -15.96 4.73 16.35
C GLY A 222 -17.30 4.85 15.64
N LYS A 223 -18.36 4.50 16.36
CA LYS A 223 -19.75 4.52 15.85
C LYS A 223 -20.23 5.89 15.38
N ALA A 224 -19.64 6.99 15.87
CA ALA A 224 -20.07 8.34 15.48
C ALA A 224 -19.85 8.66 13.98
N ARG A 225 -18.98 7.93 13.30
CA ARG A 225 -18.70 8.12 11.86
C ARG A 225 -18.93 6.83 11.05
N LEU A 226 -19.74 5.89 11.59
CA LEU A 226 -20.01 4.61 10.92
C LEU A 226 -20.70 4.81 9.55
N ASP A 227 -21.71 5.68 9.48
CA ASP A 227 -22.42 5.94 8.20
C ASP A 227 -21.48 6.56 7.14
N ASP A 228 -20.54 7.40 7.56
CA ASP A 228 -19.54 7.96 6.64
C ASP A 228 -18.57 6.89 6.15
N ALA A 229 -18.12 6.01 7.03
CA ALA A 229 -17.26 4.89 6.68
C ALA A 229 -17.97 3.91 5.72
N THR A 230 -19.24 3.57 6.00
CA THR A 230 -20.05 2.73 5.11
C THR A 230 -20.16 3.33 3.72
N ARG A 231 -20.46 4.63 3.60
CA ARG A 231 -20.51 5.31 2.30
C ARG A 231 -19.16 5.26 1.54
N LEU A 232 -18.05 5.36 2.25
CA LEU A 232 -16.72 5.23 1.62
C LEU A 232 -16.48 3.80 1.12
N TYR A 233 -16.88 2.78 1.87
CA TYR A 233 -16.82 1.39 1.41
C TYR A 233 -17.71 1.13 0.19
N GLU A 234 -18.94 1.65 0.17
CA GLU A 234 -19.84 1.58 -0.98
C GLU A 234 -19.22 2.25 -2.23
N GLN A 235 -18.59 3.41 -2.04
CA GLN A 235 -17.87 4.09 -3.12
C GLN A 235 -16.68 3.27 -3.63
N ALA A 236 -15.91 2.64 -2.74
CA ALA A 236 -14.81 1.75 -3.12
C ALA A 236 -15.31 0.53 -3.92
N ALA A 237 -16.36 -0.13 -3.42
CA ALA A 237 -16.99 -1.31 -4.04
C ALA A 237 -17.56 -1.04 -5.44
N ALA A 238 -17.95 0.21 -5.71
CA ALA A 238 -18.50 0.65 -7.01
C ALA A 238 -17.41 1.09 -8.02
N LYS A 239 -16.12 1.17 -7.64
CA LYS A 239 -15.06 1.60 -8.57
C LYS A 239 -14.84 0.56 -9.67
N LYS A 240 -14.44 1.07 -10.85
CA LYS A 240 -13.99 0.22 -11.95
C LYS A 240 -12.47 0.04 -11.83
N PRO A 241 -11.99 -1.17 -11.52
CA PRO A 241 -10.57 -1.41 -11.35
C PRO A 241 -9.81 -1.25 -12.67
N ALA A 242 -8.63 -0.65 -12.62
CA ALA A 242 -7.74 -0.53 -13.76
C ALA A 242 -6.75 -1.70 -13.86
N ASP A 243 -6.48 -2.38 -12.74
CA ASP A 243 -5.55 -3.50 -12.68
C ASP A 243 -5.96 -4.54 -11.62
N ALA A 244 -5.12 -5.56 -11.46
CA ALA A 244 -5.34 -6.64 -10.51
C ALA A 244 -5.32 -6.15 -9.05
N MET A 245 -4.48 -5.17 -8.69
CA MET A 245 -4.43 -4.63 -7.33
C MET A 245 -5.74 -3.89 -7.00
N GLU A 246 -6.17 -2.95 -7.86
CA GLU A 246 -7.45 -2.26 -7.66
C GLU A 246 -8.64 -3.23 -7.66
N ARG A 247 -8.56 -4.33 -8.42
CA ARG A 247 -9.60 -5.38 -8.38
C ARG A 247 -9.68 -6.04 -7.02
N LEU A 248 -8.54 -6.37 -6.39
CA LEU A 248 -8.52 -6.94 -5.04
C LEU A 248 -9.08 -5.95 -4.01
N ASP A 249 -8.75 -4.67 -4.13
CA ASP A 249 -9.30 -3.62 -3.27
C ASP A 249 -10.84 -3.54 -3.40
N VAL A 250 -11.37 -3.57 -4.63
CA VAL A 250 -12.83 -3.54 -4.89
C VAL A 250 -13.53 -4.76 -4.30
N GLU A 251 -12.96 -5.97 -4.46
CA GLU A 251 -13.54 -7.19 -3.90
C GLU A 251 -13.48 -7.19 -2.36
N HIS A 252 -12.39 -6.67 -1.79
CA HIS A 252 -12.30 -6.47 -0.34
C HIS A 252 -13.40 -5.51 0.14
N ALA A 253 -13.57 -4.37 -0.52
CA ALA A 253 -14.63 -3.43 -0.14
C ALA A 253 -16.04 -4.05 -0.22
N ARG A 254 -16.30 -4.92 -1.19
CA ARG A 254 -17.56 -5.66 -1.30
C ARG A 254 -17.77 -6.61 -0.13
N SER A 255 -16.71 -7.37 0.24
CA SER A 255 -16.80 -8.32 1.36
C SER A 255 -17.03 -7.67 2.72
N GLU A 256 -16.65 -6.39 2.89
CA GLU A 256 -16.89 -5.64 4.13
C GLU A 256 -18.33 -5.08 4.23
N LEU A 257 -19.10 -5.13 3.15
CA LEU A 257 -20.49 -4.67 3.09
C LEU A 257 -21.51 -5.81 3.22
N GLU A 258 -21.07 -7.08 3.12
CA GLU A 258 -21.89 -8.29 3.29
C GLU A 258 -22.06 -8.64 4.77
#